data_341c08d2f9d916bb544aab649af48fa7
#
_entry.id   341c08d2f9d916bb544aab649af48fa7
#
_cell.length_a   1.000
_cell.length_b   1.000
_cell.length_c   1.000
_cell.angle_alpha   90.00
_cell.angle_beta   90.00
_cell.angle_gamma   90.00
#
_symmetry.space_group_name_H-M   'P 1'
#
loop_
_entity.id
_entity.type
_entity.pdbx_description
1 polymer ?
#
loop_
_entity_poly.entity_id
_entity_poly.type
_entity_poly.pdbx_seq_one_letter_code
_entity_poly.pdbx_strand_id
1 'polypeptide(L)'
;VDIFKGTIITDIPVGVEPEGMGMSPDGKILVNTSETTNMAHFITTDGFKNVENILVDNRPRVAEFKSDGSEVWVSAEIGGTVSVIDPAQKKVTHKINFEIQGITKDAIQPVGVRFNQDNTKAFVALGPANRVAVVDAKTYKVEKYILVGQRVWNLGFTPDYKLLFTTNGTSNDVTVIDVASEK
;
A
#
# COMPACT_ATOMS: atom_id res chain seq x y z
N VAL A 1 -13.60 3.91 -17.44
CA VAL A 1 -13.55 4.78 -18.62
C VAL A 1 -12.97 4.01 -19.79
N ASP A 2 -13.59 4.10 -20.97
CA ASP A 2 -12.98 3.65 -22.22
C ASP A 2 -11.98 4.74 -22.66
N ILE A 3 -10.69 4.42 -22.56
CA ILE A 3 -9.62 5.41 -22.84
C ILE A 3 -9.49 5.78 -24.32
N PHE A 4 -9.97 4.93 -25.23
CA PHE A 4 -9.93 5.21 -26.68
C PHE A 4 -11.10 6.09 -27.13
N LYS A 5 -12.27 5.90 -26.49
CA LYS A 5 -13.49 6.67 -26.80
C LYS A 5 -13.66 7.89 -25.92
N GLY A 6 -12.93 7.97 -24.79
CA GLY A 6 -13.08 9.03 -23.79
C GLY A 6 -14.46 9.03 -23.12
N THR A 7 -15.09 7.86 -22.99
CA THR A 7 -16.44 7.73 -22.41
C THR A 7 -16.44 6.94 -21.12
N ILE A 8 -17.36 7.29 -20.22
CA ILE A 8 -17.59 6.50 -18.99
C ILE A 8 -18.27 5.18 -19.40
N ILE A 9 -17.74 4.06 -18.92
CA ILE A 9 -18.32 2.74 -19.11
C ILE A 9 -19.37 2.49 -18.03
N THR A 10 -18.99 2.70 -16.76
CA THR A 10 -19.87 2.53 -15.60
C THR A 10 -19.28 3.23 -14.38
N ASP A 11 -20.12 3.46 -13.39
CA ASP A 11 -19.76 3.85 -12.03
C ASP A 11 -19.99 2.66 -11.10
N ILE A 12 -19.07 2.41 -10.18
CA ILE A 12 -19.10 1.28 -9.25
C ILE A 12 -19.25 1.84 -7.84
N PRO A 13 -20.38 1.57 -7.15
CA PRO A 13 -20.55 1.99 -5.77
C PRO A 13 -19.55 1.31 -4.84
N VAL A 14 -18.86 2.10 -4.02
CA VAL A 14 -17.91 1.68 -2.98
C VAL A 14 -18.22 2.41 -1.68
N GLY A 15 -17.33 2.32 -0.69
CA GLY A 15 -17.48 3.07 0.56
C GLY A 15 -17.23 4.57 0.40
N VAL A 16 -17.40 5.29 1.51
CA VAL A 16 -17.20 6.73 1.56
C VAL A 16 -15.72 7.07 1.44
N GLU A 17 -15.41 8.05 0.59
CA GLU A 17 -14.06 8.58 0.38
C GLU A 17 -13.12 7.51 -0.22
N PRO A 18 -13.38 7.08 -1.48
CA PRO A 18 -12.48 6.16 -2.19
C PRO A 18 -11.14 6.82 -2.46
N GLU A 19 -10.04 6.14 -2.13
CA GLU A 19 -8.69 6.73 -2.17
C GLU A 19 -7.73 5.91 -3.05
N GLY A 20 -7.28 4.77 -2.56
CA GLY A 20 -6.28 3.97 -3.24
C GLY A 20 -6.85 2.87 -4.12
N MET A 21 -6.05 2.45 -5.10
CA MET A 21 -6.41 1.32 -5.97
C MET A 21 -5.18 0.44 -6.22
N GLY A 22 -5.41 -0.88 -6.19
CA GLY A 22 -4.43 -1.88 -6.59
C GLY A 22 -5.05 -2.88 -7.56
N MET A 23 -4.37 -3.19 -8.64
CA MET A 23 -4.81 -4.16 -9.63
C MET A 23 -4.09 -5.49 -9.41
N SER A 24 -4.82 -6.60 -9.40
CA SER A 24 -4.20 -7.92 -9.39
C SER A 24 -3.33 -8.14 -10.64
N PRO A 25 -2.22 -8.89 -10.56
CA PRO A 25 -1.31 -9.08 -11.69
C PRO A 25 -1.96 -9.71 -12.92
N ASP A 26 -3.01 -10.52 -12.73
CA ASP A 26 -3.79 -11.11 -13.81
C ASP A 26 -4.86 -10.17 -14.39
N GLY A 27 -4.98 -8.97 -13.84
CA GLY A 27 -5.92 -7.94 -14.27
C GLY A 27 -7.39 -8.21 -13.97
N LYS A 28 -7.72 -9.22 -13.13
CA LYS A 28 -9.10 -9.63 -12.91
C LYS A 28 -9.77 -8.98 -11.71
N ILE A 29 -8.98 -8.56 -10.72
CA ILE A 29 -9.46 -7.95 -9.47
C ILE A 29 -8.82 -6.58 -9.30
N LEU A 30 -9.65 -5.58 -9.10
CA LEU A 30 -9.26 -4.29 -8.58
C LEU A 30 -9.61 -4.24 -7.09
N VAL A 31 -8.67 -3.85 -6.25
CA VAL A 31 -8.96 -3.52 -4.85
C VAL A 31 -8.95 -2.01 -4.70
N ASN A 32 -10.08 -1.45 -4.27
CA ASN A 32 -10.21 -0.04 -3.91
C ASN A 32 -10.29 0.11 -2.38
N THR A 33 -9.65 1.11 -1.84
CA THR A 33 -9.76 1.48 -0.41
C THR A 33 -10.74 2.63 -0.23
N SER A 34 -11.49 2.63 0.87
CA SER A 34 -12.37 3.73 1.26
C SER A 34 -12.05 4.19 2.67
N GLU A 35 -11.55 5.42 2.80
CA GLU A 35 -10.97 5.95 4.04
C GLU A 35 -11.94 5.98 5.21
N THR A 36 -13.10 6.61 5.01
CA THR A 36 -14.08 6.82 6.09
C THR A 36 -14.77 5.54 6.50
N THR A 37 -14.99 4.59 5.57
CA THR A 37 -15.65 3.32 5.89
C THR A 37 -14.67 2.23 6.33
N ASN A 38 -13.35 2.47 6.26
CA ASN A 38 -12.31 1.51 6.66
C ASN A 38 -12.39 0.18 5.90
N MET A 39 -12.67 0.25 4.61
CA MET A 39 -12.90 -0.93 3.76
C MET A 39 -11.88 -1.05 2.64
N ALA A 40 -11.58 -2.30 2.29
CA ALA A 40 -10.98 -2.70 1.03
C ALA A 40 -12.05 -3.42 0.19
N HIS A 41 -12.43 -2.82 -0.93
CA HIS A 41 -13.47 -3.31 -1.84
C HIS A 41 -12.84 -4.12 -2.96
N PHE A 42 -13.24 -5.36 -3.13
CA PHE A 42 -12.78 -6.25 -4.20
C PHE A 42 -13.74 -6.18 -5.37
N ILE A 43 -13.27 -5.67 -6.48
CA ILE A 43 -14.06 -5.39 -7.67
C ILE A 43 -13.55 -6.27 -8.81
N THR A 44 -14.45 -7.00 -9.46
CA THR A 44 -14.10 -7.75 -10.68
C THR A 44 -13.99 -6.81 -11.86
N THR A 45 -12.99 -7.03 -12.72
CA THR A 45 -12.86 -6.29 -14.00
C THR A 45 -13.78 -6.83 -15.07
N ASP A 46 -14.20 -8.10 -14.96
CA ASP A 46 -15.27 -8.67 -15.76
C ASP A 46 -16.61 -8.39 -15.09
N GLY A 47 -17.43 -7.55 -15.73
CA GLY A 47 -18.74 -7.13 -15.27
C GLY A 47 -18.74 -6.06 -14.17
N PHE A 48 -17.60 -5.53 -13.75
CA PHE A 48 -17.45 -4.37 -12.86
C PHE A 48 -18.25 -4.48 -11.55
N LYS A 49 -18.17 -5.62 -10.88
CA LYS A 49 -18.95 -5.90 -9.67
C LYS A 49 -18.08 -5.81 -8.43
N ASN A 50 -18.52 -5.08 -7.43
CA ASN A 50 -18.01 -5.19 -6.07
C ASN A 50 -18.46 -6.52 -5.49
N VAL A 51 -17.53 -7.44 -5.27
CA VAL A 51 -17.82 -8.83 -4.87
C VAL A 51 -17.48 -9.14 -3.43
N GLU A 52 -16.71 -8.26 -2.76
CA GLU A 52 -16.39 -8.40 -1.35
C GLU A 52 -15.95 -7.06 -0.76
N ASN A 53 -16.24 -6.87 0.53
CA ASN A 53 -15.85 -5.71 1.31
C ASN A 53 -15.17 -6.18 2.58
N ILE A 54 -13.86 -5.96 2.68
CA ILE A 54 -13.05 -6.42 3.80
C ILE A 54 -12.77 -5.24 4.72
N LEU A 55 -13.16 -5.38 5.99
CA LEU A 55 -12.84 -4.39 7.01
C LEU A 55 -11.33 -4.43 7.30
N VAL A 56 -10.70 -3.26 7.25
CA VAL A 56 -9.30 -3.03 7.60
C VAL A 56 -9.21 -1.98 8.70
N ASP A 57 -8.00 -1.57 9.10
CA ASP A 57 -7.85 -0.53 10.11
C ASP A 57 -8.15 0.87 9.55
N ASN A 58 -8.20 1.85 10.47
CA ASN A 58 -8.68 3.20 10.20
C ASN A 58 -7.87 3.91 9.11
N ARG A 59 -8.60 4.50 8.17
CA ARG A 59 -8.11 5.31 7.07
C ARG A 59 -7.19 4.56 6.13
N PRO A 60 -7.71 3.53 5.44
CA PRO A 60 -6.91 2.79 4.45
C PRO A 60 -6.55 3.68 3.25
N ARG A 61 -5.30 3.57 2.79
CA ARG A 61 -4.73 4.39 1.74
C ARG A 61 -4.42 3.60 0.48
N VAL A 62 -3.42 2.76 0.50
CA VAL A 62 -2.89 2.05 -0.66
C VAL A 62 -3.23 0.58 -0.58
N ALA A 63 -3.59 -0.01 -1.71
CA ALA A 63 -3.65 -1.45 -1.91
C ALA A 63 -2.54 -1.84 -2.90
N GLU A 64 -1.62 -2.72 -2.50
CA GLU A 64 -0.51 -3.17 -3.32
C GLU A 64 -0.48 -4.69 -3.38
N PHE A 65 -0.57 -5.25 -4.59
CA PHE A 65 -0.46 -6.69 -4.80
C PHE A 65 1.01 -7.13 -4.90
N LYS A 66 1.33 -8.31 -4.36
CA LYS A 66 2.52 -9.03 -4.78
C LYS A 66 2.43 -9.36 -6.27
N SER A 67 3.56 -9.41 -6.96
CA SER A 67 3.60 -9.66 -8.40
C SER A 67 3.11 -11.06 -8.80
N ASP A 68 3.07 -12.00 -7.85
CA ASP A 68 2.50 -13.34 -8.03
C ASP A 68 0.98 -13.41 -7.72
N GLY A 69 0.39 -12.31 -7.24
CA GLY A 69 -1.03 -12.23 -6.89
C GLY A 69 -1.42 -12.96 -5.60
N SER A 70 -0.48 -13.51 -4.86
CA SER A 70 -0.76 -14.31 -3.65
C SER A 70 -1.31 -13.49 -2.49
N GLU A 71 -0.96 -12.21 -2.41
CA GLU A 71 -1.37 -11.30 -1.35
C GLU A 71 -1.62 -9.89 -1.90
N VAL A 72 -2.51 -9.15 -1.25
CA VAL A 72 -2.62 -7.71 -1.36
C VAL A 72 -2.43 -7.08 0.02
N TRP A 73 -1.55 -6.10 0.10
CA TRP A 73 -1.27 -5.37 1.34
C TRP A 73 -1.98 -4.03 1.30
N VAL A 74 -2.72 -3.74 2.37
CA VAL A 74 -3.50 -2.50 2.51
C VAL A 74 -2.96 -1.72 3.70
N SER A 75 -2.42 -0.53 3.43
CA SER A 75 -1.97 0.39 4.48
C SER A 75 -3.14 1.13 5.09
N ALA A 76 -3.09 1.38 6.39
CA ALA A 76 -4.07 2.15 7.16
C ALA A 76 -3.37 3.28 7.91
N GLU A 77 -3.54 4.51 7.43
CA GLU A 77 -2.79 5.68 7.90
C GLU A 77 -3.02 5.95 9.39
N ILE A 78 -4.26 6.12 9.80
CA ILE A 78 -4.60 6.40 11.21
C ILE A 78 -4.56 5.12 12.05
N GLY A 79 -4.83 3.96 11.45
CA GLY A 79 -4.69 2.66 12.12
C GLY A 79 -3.25 2.31 12.48
N GLY A 80 -2.27 2.93 11.80
CA GLY A 80 -0.84 2.68 12.06
C GLY A 80 -0.37 1.28 11.66
N THR A 81 -1.07 0.64 10.73
CA THR A 81 -0.86 -0.77 10.37
C THR A 81 -0.85 -1.00 8.85
N VAL A 82 -0.40 -2.19 8.46
CA VAL A 82 -0.65 -2.74 7.12
C VAL A 82 -1.36 -4.08 7.28
N SER A 83 -2.53 -4.21 6.67
CA SER A 83 -3.27 -5.46 6.59
C SER A 83 -2.80 -6.29 5.41
N VAL A 84 -2.43 -7.55 5.65
CA VAL A 84 -2.11 -8.54 4.61
C VAL A 84 -3.39 -9.33 4.33
N ILE A 85 -3.85 -9.29 3.10
CA ILE A 85 -5.08 -9.94 2.68
C ILE A 85 -4.76 -11.05 1.69
N ASP A 86 -5.29 -12.23 1.93
CA ASP A 86 -5.34 -13.32 0.94
C ASP A 86 -6.52 -13.04 -0.02
N PRO A 87 -6.25 -12.72 -1.30
CA PRO A 87 -7.31 -12.35 -2.23
C PRO A 87 -8.20 -13.52 -2.64
N ALA A 88 -7.72 -14.77 -2.54
CA ALA A 88 -8.51 -15.96 -2.84
C ALA A 88 -9.49 -16.29 -1.72
N GLN A 89 -9.05 -16.18 -0.47
CA GLN A 89 -9.89 -16.39 0.72
C GLN A 89 -10.68 -15.14 1.11
N LYS A 90 -10.31 -13.97 0.58
CA LYS A 90 -10.92 -12.67 0.91
C LYS A 90 -10.88 -12.39 2.42
N LYS A 91 -9.71 -12.59 3.01
CA LYS A 91 -9.51 -12.47 4.46
C LYS A 91 -8.20 -11.75 4.78
N VAL A 92 -8.23 -10.93 5.82
CA VAL A 92 -6.99 -10.47 6.47
C VAL A 92 -6.36 -11.68 7.16
N THR A 93 -5.15 -12.04 6.72
CA THR A 93 -4.38 -13.16 7.27
C THR A 93 -3.37 -12.70 8.31
N HIS A 94 -2.80 -11.51 8.12
CA HIS A 94 -1.81 -10.92 9.02
C HIS A 94 -2.03 -9.41 9.12
N LYS A 95 -1.51 -8.86 10.21
CA LYS A 95 -1.46 -7.41 10.44
C LYS A 95 -0.05 -7.03 10.86
N ILE A 96 0.55 -6.11 10.13
CA ILE A 96 1.89 -5.61 10.39
C ILE A 96 1.76 -4.33 11.21
N ASN A 97 2.42 -4.30 12.36
CA ASN A 97 2.53 -3.15 13.25
C ASN A 97 3.94 -2.59 13.18
N PHE A 98 4.06 -1.29 13.43
CA PHE A 98 5.34 -0.60 13.41
C PHE A 98 5.62 0.02 14.77
N GLU A 99 6.86 -0.16 15.23
CA GLU A 99 7.32 0.42 16.49
C GLU A 99 8.68 1.06 16.27
N ILE A 100 8.79 2.35 16.57
CA ILE A 100 10.02 3.11 16.41
C ILE A 100 10.34 3.78 17.73
N GLN A 101 11.51 3.49 18.30
CA GLN A 101 11.93 4.08 19.56
C GLN A 101 11.92 5.62 19.50
N GLY A 102 11.24 6.24 20.44
CA GLY A 102 11.12 7.70 20.55
C GLY A 102 10.08 8.34 19.62
N ILE A 103 9.32 7.54 18.85
CA ILE A 103 8.22 8.03 18.02
C ILE A 103 6.90 7.50 18.56
N THR A 104 5.93 8.37 18.72
CA THR A 104 4.57 7.98 19.18
C THR A 104 3.84 7.22 18.09
N LYS A 105 2.91 6.35 18.48
CA LYS A 105 2.11 5.55 17.51
C LYS A 105 1.36 6.43 16.52
N ASP A 106 0.82 7.56 16.97
CA ASP A 106 0.05 8.49 16.12
C ASP A 106 0.89 9.14 15.02
N ALA A 107 2.22 9.19 15.21
CA ALA A 107 3.14 9.69 14.19
C ALA A 107 3.59 8.62 13.19
N ILE A 108 3.24 7.36 13.43
CA ILE A 108 3.55 6.25 12.51
C ILE A 108 2.31 6.00 11.65
N GLN A 109 2.31 6.58 10.46
CA GLN A 109 1.17 6.61 9.56
C GLN A 109 1.51 5.93 8.23
N PRO A 110 1.28 4.61 8.09
CA PRO A 110 1.58 3.88 6.85
C PRO A 110 0.74 4.38 5.67
N VAL A 111 1.40 4.69 4.55
CA VAL A 111 0.76 5.16 3.32
C VAL A 111 1.22 4.32 2.13
N GLY A 112 2.30 4.70 1.44
CA GLY A 112 2.82 3.98 0.29
C GLY A 112 3.36 2.61 0.67
N VAL A 113 3.03 1.60 -0.13
CA VAL A 113 3.57 0.23 -0.02
C VAL A 113 4.09 -0.18 -1.39
N ARG A 114 5.29 -0.75 -1.46
CA ARG A 114 5.86 -1.33 -2.69
C ARG A 114 6.66 -2.58 -2.36
N PHE A 115 6.52 -3.60 -3.20
CA PHE A 115 7.35 -4.80 -3.15
C PHE A 115 8.59 -4.65 -4.03
N ASN A 116 9.71 -5.26 -3.61
CA ASN A 116 10.85 -5.45 -4.50
C ASN A 116 10.53 -6.50 -5.58
N GLN A 117 11.42 -6.64 -6.55
CA GLN A 117 11.18 -7.43 -7.76
C GLN A 117 10.79 -8.89 -7.50
N ASP A 118 11.35 -9.51 -6.47
CA ASP A 118 11.14 -10.92 -6.12
C ASP A 118 10.12 -11.14 -5.00
N ASN A 119 9.43 -10.07 -4.56
CA ASN A 119 8.47 -10.09 -3.45
C ASN A 119 9.03 -10.58 -2.11
N THR A 120 10.34 -10.55 -1.90
CA THR A 120 10.95 -10.94 -0.63
C THR A 120 10.86 -9.85 0.42
N LYS A 121 10.81 -8.59 -0.03
CA LYS A 121 10.70 -7.40 0.83
C LYS A 121 9.60 -6.46 0.38
N ALA A 122 8.98 -5.84 1.36
CA ALA A 122 8.10 -4.71 1.16
C ALA A 122 8.70 -3.45 1.80
N PHE A 123 8.54 -2.32 1.13
CA PHE A 123 8.91 -1.00 1.61
C PHE A 123 7.62 -0.24 1.93
N VAL A 124 7.54 0.30 3.14
CA VAL A 124 6.33 1.00 3.62
C VAL A 124 6.70 2.41 4.06
N ALA A 125 6.10 3.41 3.44
CA ALA A 125 6.22 4.81 3.83
C ALA A 125 5.42 5.05 5.12
N LEU A 126 6.04 5.62 6.17
CA LEU A 126 5.43 5.80 7.48
C LEU A 126 5.06 7.25 7.81
N GLY A 127 4.75 8.05 6.80
CA GLY A 127 4.23 9.41 6.95
C GLY A 127 5.05 10.33 7.86
N PRO A 128 4.44 10.89 8.92
CA PRO A 128 5.11 11.81 9.84
C PRO A 128 6.29 11.21 10.63
N ALA A 129 6.42 9.88 10.66
CA ALA A 129 7.60 9.24 11.25
C ALA A 129 8.88 9.48 10.43
N ASN A 130 8.77 10.01 9.21
CA ASN A 130 9.89 10.33 8.33
C ASN A 130 10.79 9.09 8.07
N ARG A 131 10.17 7.95 7.91
CA ARG A 131 10.84 6.65 7.74
C ARG A 131 10.18 5.85 6.65
N VAL A 132 11.00 5.03 6.00
CA VAL A 132 10.54 3.89 5.23
C VAL A 132 10.86 2.63 6.03
N ALA A 133 9.86 1.81 6.31
CA ALA A 133 10.08 0.48 6.90
C ALA A 133 10.43 -0.52 5.81
N VAL A 134 11.46 -1.34 6.05
CA VAL A 134 11.77 -2.53 5.27
C VAL A 134 11.17 -3.71 6.01
N VAL A 135 10.28 -4.43 5.36
CA VAL A 135 9.54 -5.55 5.93
C VAL A 135 9.86 -6.82 5.17
N ASP A 136 10.23 -7.88 5.86
CA ASP A 136 10.32 -9.22 5.27
C ASP A 136 8.92 -9.68 4.87
N ALA A 137 8.71 -9.88 3.57
CA ALA A 137 7.37 -10.13 3.01
C ALA A 137 6.90 -11.59 3.18
N LYS A 138 7.70 -12.44 3.83
CA LYS A 138 7.33 -13.81 4.17
C LYS A 138 6.99 -13.97 5.65
N THR A 139 7.76 -13.30 6.51
CA THR A 139 7.57 -13.38 7.97
C THR A 139 6.77 -12.21 8.53
N TYR A 140 6.53 -11.17 7.72
CA TYR A 140 5.84 -9.92 8.05
C TYR A 140 6.53 -9.11 9.16
N LYS A 141 7.81 -9.38 9.40
CA LYS A 141 8.60 -8.67 10.42
C LYS A 141 9.28 -7.45 9.82
N VAL A 142 9.25 -6.35 10.55
CA VAL A 142 10.04 -5.17 10.21
C VAL A 142 11.51 -5.48 10.49
N GLU A 143 12.35 -5.37 9.47
CA GLU A 143 13.79 -5.59 9.57
C GLU A 143 14.54 -4.30 9.87
N LYS A 144 14.07 -3.17 9.34
CA LYS A 144 14.80 -1.91 9.39
C LYS A 144 13.89 -0.72 9.14
N TYR A 145 14.30 0.43 9.65
CA TYR A 145 13.75 1.74 9.34
C TYR A 145 14.79 2.63 8.69
N ILE A 146 14.52 3.16 7.52
CA ILE A 146 15.39 4.08 6.78
C ILE A 146 14.87 5.50 7.00
N LEU A 147 15.73 6.40 7.50
CA LEU A 147 15.40 7.82 7.65
C LEU A 147 15.34 8.47 6.26
N VAL A 148 14.26 9.20 6.00
CA VAL A 148 14.03 9.93 4.76
C VAL A 148 13.60 11.36 5.05
N GLY A 149 13.23 12.13 4.03
CA GLY A 149 12.69 13.48 4.22
C GLY A 149 11.36 13.49 4.98
N GLN A 150 10.86 14.71 5.27
CA GLN A 150 9.71 14.86 6.17
C GLN A 150 8.38 14.53 5.48
N ARG A 151 7.54 13.77 6.20
CA ARG A 151 6.22 13.31 5.80
C ARG A 151 6.25 12.56 4.47
N VAL A 152 6.88 11.39 4.50
CA VAL A 152 6.95 10.51 3.34
C VAL A 152 5.56 9.95 3.00
N TRP A 153 5.15 10.08 1.72
CA TRP A 153 3.84 9.64 1.24
C TRP A 153 3.90 8.37 0.42
N ASN A 154 4.67 8.40 -0.64
CA ASN A 154 4.65 7.32 -1.62
C ASN A 154 6.07 6.92 -2.04
N LEU A 155 6.14 5.79 -2.71
CA LEU A 155 7.36 5.11 -3.09
C LEU A 155 7.30 4.71 -4.56
N GLY A 156 8.42 4.73 -5.25
CA GLY A 156 8.53 4.28 -6.64
C GLY A 156 9.90 3.70 -6.94
N PHE A 157 9.93 2.49 -7.47
CA PHE A 157 11.17 1.86 -7.94
C PHE A 157 11.58 2.34 -9.33
N THR A 158 12.87 2.31 -9.61
CA THR A 158 13.37 2.27 -10.98
C THR A 158 12.94 0.96 -11.67
N PRO A 159 12.85 0.94 -13.02
CA PRO A 159 12.46 -0.28 -13.74
C PRO A 159 13.36 -1.49 -13.48
N ASP A 160 14.63 -1.26 -13.11
CA ASP A 160 15.59 -2.31 -12.74
C ASP A 160 15.59 -2.65 -11.24
N TYR A 161 14.69 -2.05 -10.45
CA TYR A 161 14.53 -2.22 -9.01
C TYR A 161 15.79 -1.92 -8.17
N LYS A 162 16.77 -1.21 -8.71
CA LYS A 162 17.99 -0.87 -7.96
C LYS A 162 17.84 0.33 -7.04
N LEU A 163 16.99 1.28 -7.42
CA LEU A 163 16.72 2.47 -6.64
C LEU A 163 15.23 2.57 -6.29
N LEU A 164 14.98 3.03 -5.07
CA LEU A 164 13.65 3.37 -4.58
C LEU A 164 13.61 4.87 -4.27
N PHE A 165 12.64 5.56 -4.82
CA PHE A 165 12.39 6.98 -4.59
C PHE A 165 11.24 7.16 -3.63
N THR A 166 11.34 8.17 -2.77
CA THR A 166 10.27 8.59 -1.86
C THR A 166 9.76 9.97 -2.23
N THR A 167 8.50 10.27 -1.97
CA THR A 167 7.97 11.64 -2.02
C THR A 167 7.82 12.16 -0.60
N ASN A 168 8.54 13.24 -0.25
CA ASN A 168 8.59 13.81 1.11
C ASN A 168 7.83 15.15 1.12
N GLY A 169 6.54 15.11 1.49
CA GLY A 169 5.60 16.20 1.25
C GLY A 169 5.83 17.45 2.09
N THR A 170 6.53 17.37 3.23
CA THR A 170 6.77 18.52 4.09
C THR A 170 8.16 19.12 3.91
N SER A 171 9.17 18.31 3.59
CA SER A 171 10.52 18.80 3.27
C SER A 171 10.68 19.25 1.81
N ASN A 172 9.68 18.99 0.95
CA ASN A 172 9.67 19.35 -0.46
C ASN A 172 10.84 18.72 -1.26
N ASP A 173 11.16 17.48 -0.97
CA ASP A 173 12.24 16.74 -1.61
C ASP A 173 11.87 15.30 -1.93
N VAL A 174 12.79 14.62 -2.55
CA VAL A 174 12.74 13.18 -2.86
C VAL A 174 13.99 12.55 -2.28
N THR A 175 13.84 11.50 -1.47
CA THR A 175 14.98 10.68 -1.02
C THR A 175 15.17 9.53 -2.01
N VAL A 176 16.43 9.24 -2.33
CA VAL A 176 16.82 8.10 -3.16
C VAL A 176 17.45 7.05 -2.25
N ILE A 177 16.94 5.84 -2.31
CA ILE A 177 17.40 4.69 -1.52
C ILE A 177 18.01 3.67 -2.49
N ASP A 178 19.26 3.27 -2.25
CA ASP A 178 19.85 2.10 -2.90
C ASP A 178 19.27 0.83 -2.26
N VAL A 179 18.58 0.02 -3.08
CA VAL A 179 17.79 -1.13 -2.60
C VAL A 179 18.66 -2.24 -2.05
N ALA A 180 19.86 -2.44 -2.64
CA ALA A 180 20.76 -3.52 -2.23
C ALA A 180 21.39 -3.26 -0.86
N SER A 181 21.78 -2.02 -0.58
CA SER A 181 22.37 -1.62 0.70
C SER A 181 21.35 -1.09 1.70
N GLU A 182 20.15 -0.77 1.25
CA GLU A 182 19.08 -0.16 2.04
C GLU A 182 19.53 1.15 2.73
N LYS A 183 20.16 2.01 1.94
CA LYS A 183 20.72 3.30 2.40
C LYS A 183 20.34 4.43 1.46
#